data_bac052fa07b7406f86d29d8cccea84ad
#
_entry.id   bac052fa07b7406f86d29d8cccea84ad
#
_cell.length_a   1.000
_cell.length_b   1.000
_cell.length_c   1.000
_cell.angle_alpha   90.00
_cell.angle_beta   90.00
_cell.angle_gamma   90.00
#
_symmetry.space_group_name_H-M   'P 1'
#
loop_
_entity.id
_entity.type
_entity.pdbx_description
1 polymer ?
#
loop_
_entity_poly.entity_id
_entity_poly.type
_entity_poly.pdbx_seq_one_letter_code
_entity_poly.pdbx_strand_id
1 'polypeptide(L)' 'MPQHYLVRRSRLGRFNFTLLGNHGRITGVVTVPVENQSKADIERAAHEKIRALAAELATASGSDRQEASDIMEP' A
#
# COMPACT_ATOMS: atom_id res chain seq x y z
N MET A 1 -15.74 -10.43 8.51
CA MET A 1 -16.05 -9.14 8.11
C MET A 1 -15.39 -8.75 6.85
N PRO A 2 -16.06 -8.22 5.93
CA PRO A 2 -15.46 -7.89 4.67
C PRO A 2 -14.46 -6.78 4.79
N GLN A 3 -13.47 -6.82 3.99
CA GLN A 3 -12.50 -5.76 3.91
C GLN A 3 -13.02 -4.69 2.99
N HIS A 4 -12.58 -3.48 3.22
CA HIS A 4 -12.94 -2.35 2.38
C HIS A 4 -11.68 -1.79 1.80
N TYR A 5 -11.58 -1.83 0.50
CA TYR A 5 -10.39 -1.37 -0.19
C TYR A 5 -10.79 -0.30 -1.18
N LEU A 6 -10.18 0.87 -1.07
CA LEU A 6 -10.53 1.99 -1.89
C LEU A 6 -9.28 2.66 -2.42
N VAL A 7 -9.29 2.98 -3.70
CA VAL A 7 -8.19 3.69 -4.31
C VAL A 7 -8.75 4.94 -4.97
N ARG A 8 -8.14 6.09 -4.68
CA ARG A 8 -8.59 7.35 -5.23
C ARG A 8 -7.47 8.04 -5.93
N ARG A 9 -7.74 8.54 -7.11
CA ARG A 9 -6.77 9.31 -7.85
C ARG A 9 -6.78 10.72 -7.31
N SER A 10 -5.62 11.22 -6.97
CA SER A 10 -5.52 12.54 -6.38
C SER A 10 -5.07 13.56 -7.39
N ARG A 11 -3.87 13.40 -7.93
CA ARG A 11 -3.34 14.31 -8.89
C ARG A 11 -2.67 13.52 -9.96
N LEU A 12 -1.95 14.13 -10.85
CA LEU A 12 -1.27 13.44 -11.90
C LEU A 12 -0.45 12.31 -11.32
N GLY A 13 -0.80 11.12 -11.61
CA GLY A 13 -0.05 9.96 -11.21
C GLY A 13 -0.03 9.65 -9.72
N ARG A 14 -0.72 10.41 -8.92
CA ARG A 14 -0.74 10.18 -7.50
C ARG A 14 -2.05 9.49 -7.09
N PHE A 15 -1.94 8.39 -6.38
CA PHE A 15 -3.11 7.65 -5.94
C PHE A 15 -3.04 7.45 -4.44
N ASN A 16 -4.16 7.69 -3.79
CA ASN A 16 -4.29 7.43 -2.36
C ASN A 16 -5.06 6.15 -2.20
N PHE A 17 -4.66 5.31 -1.28
CA PHE A 17 -5.40 4.08 -1.06
C PHE A 17 -5.69 3.90 0.41
N THR A 18 -6.74 3.17 0.71
CA THR A 18 -7.17 2.88 2.07
C THR A 18 -7.61 1.44 2.12
N LEU A 19 -7.14 0.72 3.10
CA LEU A 19 -7.63 -0.61 3.38
C LEU A 19 -8.18 -0.61 4.80
N LEU A 20 -9.42 -0.99 4.96
CA LEU A 20 -10.01 -1.10 6.26
C LEU A 20 -10.27 -2.57 6.51
N GLY A 21 -9.64 -3.14 7.47
CA GLY A 21 -9.77 -4.54 7.75
C GLY A 21 -10.14 -4.81 9.19
N ASN A 22 -10.11 -6.04 9.58
CA ASN A 22 -10.48 -6.42 10.94
C ASN A 22 -9.51 -5.90 11.97
N HIS A 23 -8.29 -5.70 11.59
CA HIS A 23 -7.27 -5.29 12.54
C HIS A 23 -6.95 -3.81 12.50
N GLY A 24 -7.65 -3.06 11.69
CA GLY A 24 -7.42 -1.62 11.63
C GLY A 24 -7.46 -1.08 10.22
N ARG A 25 -6.81 0.03 10.02
CA ARG A 25 -6.86 0.73 8.76
C ARG A 25 -5.46 1.11 8.31
N ILE A 26 -5.20 0.97 7.02
CA ILE A 26 -3.96 1.42 6.43
C ILE A 26 -4.29 2.41 5.35
N THR A 27 -3.59 3.54 5.33
CA THR A 27 -3.72 4.48 4.24
C THR A 27 -2.34 4.75 3.69
N GLY A 28 -2.26 5.03 2.43
CA GLY A 28 -0.97 5.33 1.82
C GLY A 28 -1.12 6.01 0.49
N VAL A 29 0.02 6.28 -0.11
CA VAL A 29 0.08 7.00 -1.38
C VAL A 29 1.08 6.32 -2.27
N VAL A 30 0.75 6.15 -3.54
CA VAL A 30 1.71 5.70 -4.53
C VAL A 30 1.71 6.70 -5.68
N THR A 31 2.82 6.78 -6.37
CA THR A 31 2.95 7.68 -7.52
C THR A 31 3.43 6.89 -8.70
N VAL A 32 2.82 7.08 -9.84
CA VAL A 32 3.21 6.40 -11.07
C VAL A 32 3.42 7.41 -12.17
N PRO A 33 4.26 7.13 -13.14
CA PRO A 33 4.46 8.04 -14.26
C PRO A 33 3.20 8.06 -15.13
N VAL A 34 2.88 9.22 -15.66
CA VAL A 34 1.69 9.37 -16.47
C VAL A 34 1.99 9.67 -17.91
N GLU A 35 3.22 9.96 -18.23
CA GLU A 35 3.56 10.35 -19.58
C GLU A 35 3.44 9.21 -20.55
N ASN A 36 2.80 9.43 -21.66
CA ASN A 36 2.66 8.43 -22.69
C ASN A 36 1.95 7.17 -22.23
N GLN A 37 1.04 7.32 -21.28
CA GLN A 37 0.32 6.16 -20.77
C GLN A 37 -1.17 6.39 -20.80
N SER A 38 -1.92 5.35 -21.10
CA SER A 38 -3.36 5.45 -21.10
C SER A 38 -3.85 5.45 -19.66
N LYS A 39 -5.08 5.85 -19.47
CA LYS A 39 -5.66 5.86 -18.15
C LYS A 39 -5.65 4.46 -17.57
N ALA A 40 -5.96 3.46 -18.38
CA ALA A 40 -5.97 2.09 -17.89
C ALA A 40 -4.57 1.64 -17.46
N ASP A 41 -3.55 2.04 -18.18
CA ASP A 41 -2.18 1.69 -17.84
C ASP A 41 -1.76 2.34 -16.55
N ILE A 42 -2.15 3.60 -16.37
CA ILE A 42 -1.82 4.34 -15.17
C ILE A 42 -2.47 3.66 -13.97
N GLU A 43 -3.71 3.28 -14.10
CA GLU A 43 -4.41 2.66 -12.99
C GLU A 43 -3.83 1.30 -12.67
N ARG A 44 -3.46 0.55 -13.70
CA ARG A 44 -2.86 -0.75 -13.49
C ARG A 44 -1.53 -0.61 -12.75
N ALA A 45 -0.74 0.37 -13.16
CA ALA A 45 0.54 0.61 -12.52
C ALA A 45 0.35 1.01 -11.06
N ALA A 46 -0.67 1.80 -10.78
CA ALA A 46 -0.95 2.21 -9.41
C ALA A 46 -1.29 1.00 -8.55
N HIS A 47 -2.13 0.11 -9.06
CA HIS A 47 -2.51 -1.07 -8.29
C HIS A 47 -1.30 -1.99 -8.07
N GLU A 48 -0.43 -2.08 -9.05
CA GLU A 48 0.77 -2.89 -8.89
C GLU A 48 1.69 -2.30 -7.84
N LYS A 49 1.82 -0.98 -7.82
CA LYS A 49 2.64 -0.34 -6.82
C LYS A 49 2.08 -0.51 -5.43
N ILE A 50 0.77 -0.43 -5.29
CA ILE A 50 0.14 -0.63 -4.01
C ILE A 50 0.39 -2.06 -3.53
N ARG A 51 0.29 -3.02 -4.43
CA ARG A 51 0.52 -4.40 -4.09
C ARG A 51 1.97 -4.62 -3.65
N ALA A 52 2.91 -4.00 -4.35
CA ALA A 52 4.30 -4.12 -4.01
C ALA A 52 4.58 -3.48 -2.65
N LEU A 53 3.97 -2.34 -2.39
CA LEU A 53 4.14 -1.67 -1.13
C LEU A 53 3.56 -2.50 0.01
N ALA A 54 2.43 -3.14 -0.22
CA ALA A 54 1.83 -4.00 0.78
C ALA A 54 2.75 -5.17 1.11
N ALA A 55 3.42 -5.71 0.11
CA ALA A 55 4.36 -6.78 0.33
C ALA A 55 5.56 -6.30 1.14
N GLU A 56 6.01 -5.09 0.86
CA GLU A 56 7.10 -4.51 1.62
C GLU A 56 6.69 -4.29 3.07
N LEU A 57 5.47 -3.85 3.28
CA LEU A 57 4.98 -3.63 4.61
C LEU A 57 4.92 -4.95 5.37
N ALA A 58 4.44 -5.99 4.74
CA ALA A 58 4.36 -7.29 5.38
C ALA A 58 5.74 -7.80 5.75
N THR A 59 6.71 -7.61 4.88
CA THR A 59 8.06 -8.05 5.15
C THR A 59 8.67 -7.24 6.27
N ALA A 60 8.54 -5.95 6.20
CA ALA A 60 9.12 -5.07 7.20
C ALA A 60 8.52 -5.32 8.58
N SER A 61 7.19 -5.49 8.62
CA SER A 61 6.55 -5.70 9.88
C SER A 61 6.90 -7.06 10.44
N GLY A 62 7.09 -8.04 9.61
CA GLY A 62 7.54 -9.33 10.07
C GLY A 62 8.93 -9.28 10.66
N SER A 63 9.83 -8.60 10.00
CA SER A 63 11.18 -8.45 10.47
C SER A 63 11.21 -7.65 11.75
N ASP A 64 10.46 -6.61 11.80
CA ASP A 64 10.41 -5.79 12.99
C ASP A 64 9.88 -6.57 14.13
N ARG A 65 8.90 -7.38 13.89
CA ARG A 65 8.31 -8.12 14.95
C ARG A 65 9.31 -9.09 15.53
N GLN A 66 10.13 -9.69 14.73
CA GLN A 66 11.12 -10.56 15.23
C GLN A 66 12.13 -9.84 16.06
N GLU A 67 12.54 -8.72 15.59
CA GLU A 67 13.49 -7.96 16.34
C GLU A 67 12.90 -7.41 17.57
N ALA A 68 11.72 -6.99 17.51
CA ALA A 68 11.07 -6.43 18.65
C ALA A 68 10.95 -7.45 19.71
N SER A 69 10.70 -8.67 19.37
CA SER A 69 10.60 -9.66 20.33
C SER A 69 11.88 -9.81 21.03
N ASP A 70 12.95 -9.72 20.36
CA ASP A 70 14.21 -9.84 20.94
C ASP A 70 14.51 -8.71 21.80
N ILE A 71 14.26 -7.56 21.37
CA ILE A 71 14.58 -6.41 22.05
C ILE A 71 13.72 -6.10 23.14
N MET A 72 12.51 -6.25 22.87
CA MET A 72 11.60 -5.87 23.79
C MET A 72 11.63 -6.54 24.94
N GLU A 73 12.04 -7.56 24.82
CA GLU A 73 12.05 -8.27 25.77
C GLU A 73 12.82 -7.92 26.50
N PRO A 74 13.20 -7.44 26.63
CA PRO A 74 13.94 -7.10 27.37
C PRO A 74 13.92 -6.40 27.97
#